data_e8b6ba450335496d7a67beffd7ff4c51
#
_entry.id   e8b6ba450335496d7a67beffd7ff4c51
#
_cell.length_a   1.000
_cell.length_b   1.000
_cell.length_c   1.000
_cell.angle_alpha   90.00
_cell.angle_beta   90.00
_cell.angle_gamma   90.00
#
_symmetry.space_group_name_H-M   'P 1'
#
loop_
_entity.id
_entity.type
_entity.pdbx_description
1 polymer ?
#
loop_
_entity_poly.entity_id
_entity_poly.type
_entity_poly.pdbx_seq_one_letter_code
_entity_poly.pdbx_strand_id
1 'polypeptide(L)'
;MPRCSMVARVTFLIFAVVLMADGRAAAQTGPALAGQVTAEHVALEGVLVSARKSGSTITVTVVSDSDGRYSFPANRLEPGTYSLQIRAAGFELGDLNPVAVAADKTTTVDLALRQTEDVASQLTNAEWLASMPGTDAQKGQLLNCVGCHTLARPLRSKYSADDFMTTILPRMQGYVQQSIPAHPQLRLGERLMEERGDQRVQANRAVADFLASVNLSARPQWNFEFKREPRPTGASTRVIYTEYDLPRETISPHDVIVDESGMVWFSSFGEQNLGRLDPRTGKVTEFPVEEHKPGFPTGSLGLRSDDKGNLWLGNMYQATVVRFDRHTETFAYWPLQGDKNTDAAQINMASPQGSGVDGKVWTQNNGFAGIHRLDIATGKIETFEPFKGVPGLHNIYDVIPDSKNNVYFTDFRQRHIGRIDANSGRIKLYETPTPNSAPRRGTMDAQDRLWFGEYRGDRIGMFDTRTEQFKEWPVAPKWSAPYDVITDKNGEAWTGSMLSDQVTRLNPQTGETVNYLLPRSTNIRRVFIDNSTTPVTFWAGSNHGASIVKLEPLQ
;
A
#
# COMPACT_ATOMS: atom_id res chain seq x y z
N MET A 1 -21.20 98.84 -0.54
CA MET A 1 -21.68 98.22 -1.76
C MET A 1 -20.52 98.26 -2.77
N PRO A 2 -19.94 97.16 -3.09
CA PRO A 2 -19.99 96.64 -4.46
C PRO A 2 -20.12 95.09 -4.48
N ARG A 3 -20.72 94.57 -5.54
CA ARG A 3 -20.99 93.18 -5.84
C ARG A 3 -19.71 92.49 -6.34
N CYS A 4 -19.37 91.34 -5.77
CA CYS A 4 -18.33 90.48 -6.27
C CYS A 4 -18.97 89.26 -6.96
N SER A 5 -18.74 89.15 -8.27
CA SER A 5 -19.22 88.04 -9.10
C SER A 5 -18.21 86.86 -9.03
N MET A 6 -18.69 85.73 -8.63
CA MET A 6 -17.92 84.49 -8.55
C MET A 6 -18.12 83.66 -9.84
N VAL A 7 -17.05 83.53 -10.63
CA VAL A 7 -17.03 82.68 -11.83
C VAL A 7 -16.67 81.24 -11.41
N ALA A 8 -17.63 80.31 -11.54
CA ALA A 8 -17.39 78.88 -11.32
C ALA A 8 -16.73 78.27 -12.57
N ARG A 9 -15.52 77.75 -12.43
CA ARG A 9 -14.87 76.89 -13.42
C ARG A 9 -15.30 75.45 -13.17
N VAL A 10 -16.04 74.89 -14.12
CA VAL A 10 -16.39 73.46 -14.16
C VAL A 10 -15.26 72.71 -14.89
N THR A 11 -14.52 71.89 -14.12
CA THR A 11 -13.49 71.01 -14.67
C THR A 11 -14.15 69.64 -14.94
N PHE A 12 -14.28 69.27 -16.20
CA PHE A 12 -14.72 67.93 -16.62
C PHE A 12 -13.57 66.94 -16.45
N LEU A 13 -13.68 66.03 -15.46
CA LEU A 13 -12.84 64.86 -15.36
C LEU A 13 -13.44 63.74 -16.25
N ILE A 14 -12.75 63.40 -17.32
CA ILE A 14 -13.05 62.25 -18.14
C ILE A 14 -12.50 61.01 -17.41
N PHE A 15 -13.37 60.21 -16.81
CA PHE A 15 -13.02 58.86 -16.30
C PHE A 15 -12.95 57.91 -17.52
N ALA A 16 -11.75 57.51 -17.90
CA ALA A 16 -11.53 56.40 -18.83
C ALA A 16 -11.78 55.09 -18.06
N VAL A 17 -12.94 54.46 -18.26
CA VAL A 17 -13.23 53.11 -17.80
C VAL A 17 -12.43 52.14 -18.67
N VAL A 18 -11.30 51.66 -18.19
CA VAL A 18 -10.58 50.51 -18.77
C VAL A 18 -11.39 49.26 -18.42
N LEU A 19 -12.18 48.78 -19.36
CA LEU A 19 -12.76 47.42 -19.31
C LEU A 19 -11.61 46.45 -19.39
N MET A 20 -11.14 45.96 -18.22
CA MET A 20 -10.37 44.72 -18.15
C MET A 20 -11.32 43.60 -18.55
N ALA A 21 -11.21 43.11 -19.75
CA ALA A 21 -11.82 41.85 -20.16
C ALA A 21 -11.15 40.75 -19.36
N ASP A 22 -11.79 40.32 -18.25
CA ASP A 22 -11.48 39.06 -17.62
C ASP A 22 -11.71 37.94 -18.62
N GLY A 23 -10.64 37.58 -19.33
CA GLY A 23 -10.60 36.39 -20.17
C GLY A 23 -10.75 35.15 -19.29
N ARG A 24 -11.97 34.87 -18.80
CA ARG A 24 -12.29 33.55 -18.27
C ARG A 24 -12.14 32.61 -19.47
N ALA A 25 -11.03 31.85 -19.47
CA ALA A 25 -10.91 30.71 -20.37
C ALA A 25 -12.18 29.85 -20.16
N ALA A 26 -12.94 29.66 -21.23
CA ALA A 26 -14.10 28.78 -21.19
C ALA A 26 -13.58 27.42 -20.73
N ALA A 27 -14.16 26.90 -19.64
CA ALA A 27 -13.78 25.58 -19.14
C ALA A 27 -14.04 24.58 -20.27
N GLN A 28 -13.01 23.80 -20.62
CA GLN A 28 -13.13 22.77 -21.64
C GLN A 28 -14.24 21.80 -21.22
N THR A 29 -15.27 21.64 -22.03
CA THR A 29 -16.44 20.79 -21.73
C THR A 29 -16.21 19.32 -22.09
N GLY A 30 -15.16 19.02 -22.88
CA GLY A 30 -14.78 17.66 -23.29
C GLY A 30 -13.52 17.14 -22.57
N PRO A 31 -13.13 15.88 -22.82
CA PRO A 31 -11.89 15.32 -22.28
C PRO A 31 -10.65 16.04 -22.83
N ALA A 32 -9.57 16.04 -22.03
CA ALA A 32 -8.28 16.59 -22.49
C ALA A 32 -7.63 15.68 -23.55
N LEU A 33 -7.69 14.37 -23.33
CA LEU A 33 -7.16 13.33 -24.21
C LEU A 33 -8.14 12.16 -24.23
N ALA A 34 -8.44 11.62 -25.42
CA ALA A 34 -9.30 10.46 -25.60
C ALA A 34 -8.86 9.64 -26.82
N GLY A 35 -9.41 8.46 -26.98
CA GLY A 35 -9.18 7.60 -28.13
C GLY A 35 -9.79 6.22 -27.95
N GLN A 36 -9.44 5.31 -28.84
CA GLN A 36 -9.86 3.91 -28.79
C GLN A 36 -8.64 2.99 -28.74
N VAL A 37 -8.74 1.94 -27.93
CA VAL A 37 -7.74 0.86 -27.86
C VAL A 37 -8.25 -0.33 -28.66
N THR A 38 -7.44 -0.80 -29.58
CA THR A 38 -7.74 -1.99 -30.41
C THR A 38 -6.56 -2.96 -30.45
N ALA A 39 -6.84 -4.23 -30.65
CA ALA A 39 -5.86 -5.21 -31.13
C ALA A 39 -6.48 -6.03 -32.26
N GLU A 40 -5.74 -6.24 -33.34
CA GLU A 40 -6.23 -6.94 -34.53
C GLU A 40 -7.58 -6.38 -35.03
N HIS A 41 -7.75 -5.04 -34.94
CA HIS A 41 -8.97 -4.29 -35.27
C HIS A 41 -10.19 -4.55 -34.37
N VAL A 42 -10.01 -5.29 -33.26
CA VAL A 42 -11.07 -5.50 -32.27
C VAL A 42 -10.88 -4.54 -31.09
N ALA A 43 -11.95 -3.90 -30.66
CA ALA A 43 -11.96 -3.03 -29.48
C ALA A 43 -11.60 -3.82 -28.21
N LEU A 44 -10.75 -3.26 -27.36
CA LEU A 44 -10.30 -3.91 -26.12
C LEU A 44 -10.81 -3.18 -24.90
N GLU A 45 -11.71 -3.83 -24.15
CA GLU A 45 -12.10 -3.43 -22.80
C GLU A 45 -11.00 -3.72 -21.78
N GLY A 46 -10.90 -2.88 -20.74
CA GLY A 46 -10.06 -3.14 -19.58
C GLY A 46 -8.57 -2.90 -19.79
N VAL A 47 -8.20 -2.12 -20.79
CA VAL A 47 -6.82 -1.66 -20.97
C VAL A 47 -6.59 -0.41 -20.13
N LEU A 48 -5.64 -0.45 -19.21
CA LEU A 48 -5.21 0.72 -18.46
C LEU A 48 -4.32 1.57 -19.36
N VAL A 49 -4.71 2.82 -19.58
CA VAL A 49 -3.96 3.81 -20.36
C VAL A 49 -3.43 4.87 -19.42
N SER A 50 -2.11 4.97 -19.32
CA SER A 50 -1.40 5.89 -18.43
C SER A 50 -0.81 7.05 -19.21
N ALA A 51 -1.01 8.28 -18.73
CA ALA A 51 -0.46 9.50 -19.30
C ALA A 51 0.44 10.22 -18.30
N ARG A 52 1.70 10.44 -18.67
CA ARG A 52 2.69 11.15 -17.85
C ARG A 52 3.23 12.36 -18.57
N LYS A 53 3.06 13.54 -17.97
CA LYS A 53 3.60 14.80 -18.50
C LYS A 53 5.13 14.80 -18.43
N SER A 54 5.79 15.28 -19.46
CA SER A 54 7.26 15.41 -19.48
C SER A 54 7.76 16.22 -18.28
N GLY A 55 8.72 15.66 -17.53
CA GLY A 55 9.29 16.26 -16.32
C GLY A 55 8.42 16.14 -15.07
N SER A 56 7.27 15.47 -15.11
CA SER A 56 6.39 15.27 -13.96
C SER A 56 6.70 13.95 -13.24
N THR A 57 6.48 13.93 -11.92
CA THR A 57 6.44 12.71 -11.09
C THR A 57 5.03 12.13 -10.98
N ILE A 58 4.03 12.79 -11.61
CA ILE A 58 2.62 12.40 -11.54
C ILE A 58 2.22 11.71 -12.83
N THR A 59 1.59 10.56 -12.71
CA THR A 59 1.00 9.78 -13.81
C THR A 59 -0.49 9.63 -13.56
N VAL A 60 -1.33 9.95 -14.54
CA VAL A 60 -2.77 9.70 -14.48
C VAL A 60 -3.10 8.51 -15.37
N THR A 61 -3.98 7.62 -14.91
CA THR A 61 -4.39 6.42 -15.65
C THR A 61 -5.90 6.32 -15.68
N VAL A 62 -6.43 5.99 -16.85
CA VAL A 62 -7.84 5.65 -17.08
C VAL A 62 -7.93 4.25 -17.70
N VAL A 63 -9.13 3.66 -17.72
CA VAL A 63 -9.34 2.30 -18.23
C VAL A 63 -10.29 2.35 -19.42
N SER A 64 -10.01 1.59 -20.47
CA SER A 64 -10.89 1.49 -21.63
C SER A 64 -12.20 0.76 -21.30
N ASP A 65 -13.31 1.26 -21.82
CA ASP A 65 -14.66 0.70 -21.67
C ASP A 65 -14.93 -0.47 -22.64
N SER A 66 -16.17 -0.96 -22.64
CA SER A 66 -16.62 -2.07 -23.49
C SER A 66 -16.45 -1.82 -25.01
N ASP A 67 -16.42 -0.56 -25.42
CA ASP A 67 -16.15 -0.19 -26.82
C ASP A 67 -14.66 0.08 -27.09
N GLY A 68 -13.79 -0.22 -26.14
CA GLY A 68 -12.36 0.07 -26.16
C GLY A 68 -12.02 1.56 -26.02
N ARG A 69 -12.99 2.42 -25.69
CA ARG A 69 -12.77 3.86 -25.60
C ARG A 69 -12.15 4.22 -24.26
N TYR A 70 -11.20 5.14 -24.27
CA TYR A 70 -10.61 5.73 -23.09
C TYR A 70 -10.68 7.25 -23.10
N SER A 71 -10.77 7.87 -21.93
CA SER A 71 -10.98 9.31 -21.83
C SER A 71 -10.38 9.86 -20.54
N PHE A 72 -9.47 10.83 -20.67
CA PHE A 72 -8.93 11.61 -19.57
C PHE A 72 -9.75 12.89 -19.39
N PRO A 73 -10.42 13.10 -18.24
CA PRO A 73 -11.16 14.33 -17.97
C PRO A 73 -10.26 15.58 -18.09
N ALA A 74 -10.82 16.70 -18.57
CA ALA A 74 -10.07 17.94 -18.80
C ALA A 74 -9.32 18.45 -17.56
N ASN A 75 -9.86 18.24 -16.37
CA ASN A 75 -9.26 18.67 -15.11
C ASN A 75 -8.17 17.71 -14.58
N ARG A 76 -7.83 16.66 -15.33
CA ARG A 76 -6.81 15.66 -14.92
C ARG A 76 -5.50 15.78 -15.66
N LEU A 77 -5.51 16.36 -16.84
CA LEU A 77 -4.30 16.61 -17.63
C LEU A 77 -4.16 18.11 -17.92
N GLU A 78 -3.10 18.71 -17.43
CA GLU A 78 -2.71 20.06 -17.81
C GLU A 78 -2.20 20.08 -19.25
N PRO A 79 -2.26 21.21 -19.95
CA PRO A 79 -1.62 21.34 -21.26
C PRO A 79 -0.13 21.00 -21.20
N GLY A 80 0.37 20.28 -22.20
CA GLY A 80 1.77 19.86 -22.27
C GLY A 80 2.00 18.62 -23.13
N THR A 81 3.21 18.12 -23.07
CA THR A 81 3.63 16.92 -23.80
C THR A 81 3.60 15.70 -22.86
N TYR A 82 2.97 14.63 -23.31
CA TYR A 82 2.76 13.41 -22.52
C TYR A 82 3.33 12.17 -23.21
N SER A 83 3.92 11.28 -22.44
CA SER A 83 4.16 9.90 -22.84
C SER A 83 2.94 9.04 -22.44
N LEU A 84 2.55 8.12 -23.31
CA LEU A 84 1.50 7.14 -23.01
C LEU A 84 2.09 5.77 -22.82
N GLN A 85 1.55 5.04 -21.85
CA GLN A 85 1.86 3.63 -21.57
C GLN A 85 0.57 2.86 -21.38
N ILE A 86 0.62 1.54 -21.56
CA ILE A 86 -0.54 0.67 -21.30
C ILE A 86 -0.21 -0.47 -20.33
N ARG A 87 -1.23 -0.96 -19.65
CA ARG A 87 -1.21 -2.26 -18.99
C ARG A 87 -2.39 -3.10 -19.48
N ALA A 88 -2.07 -4.18 -20.19
CA ALA A 88 -3.04 -5.18 -20.65
C ALA A 88 -2.32 -6.52 -20.80
N ALA A 89 -2.67 -7.51 -19.97
CA ALA A 89 -1.99 -8.82 -19.98
C ALA A 89 -2.06 -9.48 -21.37
N GLY A 90 -0.90 -9.80 -21.92
CA GLY A 90 -0.74 -10.40 -23.24
C GLY A 90 -0.60 -9.41 -24.39
N PHE A 91 -0.66 -8.10 -24.13
CA PHE A 91 -0.54 -7.07 -25.16
C PHE A 91 0.53 -6.04 -24.81
N GLU A 92 1.05 -5.38 -25.83
CA GLU A 92 1.99 -4.27 -25.71
C GLU A 92 1.66 -3.17 -26.70
N LEU A 93 2.01 -1.93 -26.35
CA LEU A 93 1.95 -0.78 -27.24
C LEU A 93 3.27 -0.69 -28.01
N GLY A 94 3.18 -0.49 -29.32
CA GLY A 94 4.35 -0.17 -30.13
C GLY A 94 4.90 1.22 -29.79
N ASP A 95 5.99 1.60 -30.43
CA ASP A 95 6.58 2.92 -30.25
C ASP A 95 5.56 4.02 -30.61
N LEU A 96 5.29 4.90 -29.66
CA LEU A 96 4.40 6.03 -29.82
C LEU A 96 5.17 7.32 -29.52
N ASN A 97 5.10 8.29 -30.43
CA ASN A 97 5.64 9.62 -30.17
C ASN A 97 4.91 10.32 -29.02
N PRO A 98 5.60 11.18 -28.26
CA PRO A 98 4.94 11.97 -27.23
C PRO A 98 3.74 12.77 -27.78
N VAL A 99 2.66 12.80 -27.01
CA VAL A 99 1.38 13.39 -27.39
C VAL A 99 1.27 14.80 -26.81
N ALA A 100 0.94 15.78 -27.64
CA ALA A 100 0.67 17.14 -27.20
C ALA A 100 -0.81 17.29 -26.79
N VAL A 101 -1.05 17.67 -25.54
CA VAL A 101 -2.37 17.99 -25.00
C VAL A 101 -2.52 19.50 -24.92
N ALA A 102 -3.59 20.05 -25.53
CA ALA A 102 -3.89 21.47 -25.55
C ALA A 102 -4.95 21.85 -24.51
N ALA A 103 -5.03 23.13 -24.14
CA ALA A 103 -5.95 23.62 -23.12
C ALA A 103 -7.42 23.70 -23.57
N ASP A 104 -7.65 23.84 -24.87
CA ASP A 104 -8.93 24.29 -25.44
C ASP A 104 -9.63 23.26 -26.34
N LYS A 105 -8.98 22.11 -26.54
CA LYS A 105 -9.53 21.05 -27.41
C LYS A 105 -9.14 19.66 -26.93
N THR A 106 -9.99 18.69 -27.22
CA THR A 106 -9.68 17.27 -27.03
C THR A 106 -8.59 16.84 -28.03
N THR A 107 -7.52 16.26 -27.52
CA THR A 107 -6.56 15.52 -28.34
C THR A 107 -7.06 14.09 -28.51
N THR A 108 -7.09 13.56 -29.73
CA THR A 108 -7.52 12.18 -30.00
C THR A 108 -6.32 11.35 -30.43
N VAL A 109 -6.12 10.19 -29.76
CA VAL A 109 -5.06 9.24 -30.07
C VAL A 109 -5.63 7.82 -29.97
N ASP A 110 -5.69 7.11 -31.07
CA ASP A 110 -6.07 5.69 -31.06
C ASP A 110 -4.82 4.82 -30.84
N LEU A 111 -4.97 3.77 -30.04
CA LEU A 111 -3.91 2.88 -29.63
C LEU A 111 -4.13 1.48 -30.22
N ALA A 112 -3.32 1.12 -31.21
CA ALA A 112 -3.30 -0.22 -31.77
C ALA A 112 -2.27 -1.08 -31.04
N LEU A 113 -2.76 -2.06 -30.30
CA LEU A 113 -1.92 -2.99 -29.55
C LEU A 113 -1.56 -4.22 -30.39
N ARG A 114 -0.42 -4.80 -30.07
CA ARG A 114 0.02 -6.09 -30.61
C ARG A 114 0.15 -7.11 -29.48
N GLN A 115 0.08 -8.39 -29.79
CA GLN A 115 0.38 -9.44 -28.82
C GLN A 115 1.85 -9.36 -28.41
N THR A 116 2.11 -9.48 -27.10
CA THR A 116 3.48 -9.52 -26.60
C THR A 116 4.08 -10.92 -26.72
N GLU A 117 5.36 -10.99 -27.10
CA GLU A 117 6.12 -12.24 -27.06
C GLU A 117 6.57 -12.60 -25.63
N ASP A 118 6.70 -11.62 -24.74
CA ASP A 118 7.15 -11.79 -23.34
C ASP A 118 6.01 -11.64 -22.33
N VAL A 119 5.04 -12.55 -22.40
CA VAL A 119 3.92 -12.60 -21.43
C VAL A 119 4.42 -12.71 -20.00
N ALA A 120 5.53 -13.41 -19.79
CA ALA A 120 6.10 -13.63 -18.46
C ALA A 120 6.49 -12.34 -17.74
N SER A 121 6.89 -11.29 -18.48
CA SER A 121 7.23 -9.98 -17.90
C SER A 121 6.03 -9.24 -17.32
N GLN A 122 4.82 -9.60 -17.73
CA GLN A 122 3.58 -8.93 -17.36
C GLN A 122 2.81 -9.63 -16.23
N LEU A 123 3.23 -10.85 -15.84
CA LEU A 123 2.55 -11.63 -14.81
C LEU A 123 2.69 -11.00 -13.42
N THR A 124 1.59 -10.91 -12.71
CA THR A 124 1.56 -10.63 -11.29
C THR A 124 2.15 -11.78 -10.48
N ASN A 125 2.46 -11.56 -9.20
CA ASN A 125 2.93 -12.65 -8.34
C ASN A 125 1.86 -13.74 -8.17
N ALA A 126 0.57 -13.38 -8.12
CA ALA A 126 -0.54 -14.33 -8.06
C ALA A 126 -0.61 -15.20 -9.33
N GLU A 127 -0.47 -14.60 -10.50
CA GLU A 127 -0.45 -15.32 -11.78
C GLU A 127 0.78 -16.24 -11.91
N TRP A 128 1.96 -15.83 -11.42
CA TRP A 128 3.11 -16.72 -11.32
C TRP A 128 2.82 -17.93 -10.45
N LEU A 129 2.25 -17.74 -9.24
CA LEU A 129 1.90 -18.84 -8.33
C LEU A 129 0.80 -19.74 -8.89
N ALA A 130 -0.18 -19.18 -9.61
CA ALA A 130 -1.23 -19.95 -10.27
C ALA A 130 -0.70 -20.78 -11.43
N SER A 131 0.28 -20.26 -12.18
CA SER A 131 0.83 -20.88 -13.39
C SER A 131 1.84 -21.99 -13.10
N MET A 132 2.75 -21.79 -12.14
CA MET A 132 3.81 -22.75 -11.87
C MET A 132 3.26 -24.08 -11.32
N PRO A 133 3.89 -25.22 -11.66
CA PRO A 133 3.56 -26.51 -11.04
C PRO A 133 3.94 -26.53 -9.55
N GLY A 134 3.47 -27.54 -8.83
CA GLY A 134 3.76 -27.74 -7.41
C GLY A 134 2.53 -27.59 -6.51
N THR A 135 2.68 -28.02 -5.26
CA THR A 135 1.65 -27.95 -4.24
C THR A 135 1.52 -26.54 -3.67
N ASP A 136 0.37 -26.19 -3.08
CA ASP A 136 0.16 -24.93 -2.40
C ASP A 136 1.17 -24.72 -1.25
N ALA A 137 1.59 -25.77 -0.57
CA ALA A 137 2.61 -25.70 0.46
C ALA A 137 3.98 -25.27 -0.09
N GLN A 138 4.39 -25.82 -1.24
CA GLN A 138 5.64 -25.41 -1.91
C GLN A 138 5.57 -23.97 -2.39
N LYS A 139 4.48 -23.59 -3.06
CA LYS A 139 4.23 -22.22 -3.56
C LYS A 139 4.16 -21.22 -2.42
N GLY A 140 3.53 -21.59 -1.30
CA GLY A 140 3.40 -20.76 -0.10
C GLY A 140 4.75 -20.37 0.54
N GLN A 141 5.80 -21.16 0.33
CA GLN A 141 7.16 -20.81 0.78
C GLN A 141 7.74 -19.60 0.02
N LEU A 142 7.31 -19.38 -1.24
CA LEU A 142 7.75 -18.26 -2.06
C LEU A 142 7.14 -16.91 -1.64
N LEU A 143 6.11 -16.92 -0.79
CA LEU A 143 5.54 -15.69 -0.24
C LEU A 143 6.57 -14.84 0.54
N ASN A 144 7.64 -15.45 1.03
CA ASN A 144 8.73 -14.72 1.65
C ASN A 144 9.57 -13.91 0.63
N CYS A 145 9.62 -14.34 -0.63
CA CYS A 145 10.38 -13.65 -1.69
C CYS A 145 9.71 -12.33 -2.10
N VAL A 146 8.38 -12.29 -2.11
CA VAL A 146 7.61 -11.10 -2.55
C VAL A 146 7.67 -9.93 -1.58
N GLY A 147 8.27 -10.12 -0.41
CA GLY A 147 8.54 -9.03 0.52
C GLY A 147 9.46 -7.94 -0.03
N CYS A 148 10.40 -8.30 -0.91
CA CYS A 148 11.44 -7.40 -1.44
C CYS A 148 11.37 -7.19 -2.96
N HIS A 149 10.83 -8.14 -3.73
CA HIS A 149 10.76 -8.06 -5.19
C HIS A 149 9.70 -9.02 -5.75
N THR A 150 9.37 -8.89 -7.03
CA THR A 150 8.43 -9.81 -7.71
C THR A 150 9.03 -11.20 -7.90
N LEU A 151 8.16 -12.21 -8.05
CA LEU A 151 8.55 -13.60 -8.35
C LEU A 151 9.21 -13.75 -9.74
N ALA A 152 8.99 -12.80 -10.64
CA ALA A 152 9.68 -12.78 -11.94
C ALA A 152 11.20 -12.88 -11.76
N ARG A 153 11.77 -12.23 -10.74
CA ARG A 153 13.23 -12.19 -10.52
C ARG A 153 13.85 -13.58 -10.28
N PRO A 154 13.42 -14.40 -9.31
CA PRO A 154 13.96 -15.75 -9.14
C PRO A 154 13.52 -16.72 -10.26
N LEU A 155 12.31 -16.59 -10.80
CA LEU A 155 11.80 -17.52 -11.81
C LEU A 155 12.44 -17.31 -13.19
N ARG A 156 12.75 -16.08 -13.57
CA ARG A 156 13.51 -15.77 -14.81
C ARG A 156 15.02 -15.95 -14.66
N SER A 157 15.47 -16.38 -13.48
CA SER A 157 16.89 -16.70 -13.25
C SER A 157 17.29 -18.03 -13.88
N LYS A 158 18.61 -18.25 -13.94
CA LYS A 158 19.24 -19.53 -14.32
C LYS A 158 20.01 -20.14 -13.16
N TYR A 159 19.63 -19.82 -11.91
CA TYR A 159 20.26 -20.38 -10.73
C TYR A 159 19.88 -21.85 -10.54
N SER A 160 20.88 -22.69 -10.27
CA SER A 160 20.70 -24.05 -9.81
C SER A 160 20.21 -24.09 -8.35
N ALA A 161 19.81 -25.26 -7.86
CA ALA A 161 19.47 -25.44 -6.46
C ALA A 161 20.66 -25.11 -5.54
N ASP A 162 21.88 -25.44 -5.95
CA ASP A 162 23.09 -25.14 -5.17
C ASP A 162 23.42 -23.65 -5.19
N ASP A 163 23.20 -22.92 -6.28
CA ASP A 163 23.32 -21.46 -6.31
C ASP A 163 22.33 -20.79 -5.34
N PHE A 164 21.07 -21.27 -5.33
CA PHE A 164 20.08 -20.79 -4.35
C PHE A 164 20.53 -21.06 -2.92
N MET A 165 21.07 -22.26 -2.63
CA MET A 165 21.51 -22.64 -1.29
C MET A 165 22.72 -21.86 -0.80
N THR A 166 23.73 -21.67 -1.66
CA THR A 166 25.03 -21.12 -1.25
C THR A 166 25.12 -19.62 -1.39
N THR A 167 24.34 -19.01 -2.26
CA THR A 167 24.45 -17.59 -2.61
C THR A 167 23.16 -16.81 -2.32
N ILE A 168 22.01 -17.27 -2.84
CA ILE A 168 20.80 -16.44 -2.84
C ILE A 168 20.09 -16.46 -1.49
N LEU A 169 19.79 -17.64 -0.94
CA LEU A 169 19.05 -17.76 0.31
C LEU A 169 19.84 -17.22 1.52
N PRO A 170 21.15 -17.49 1.68
CA PRO A 170 21.94 -16.87 2.74
C PRO A 170 21.97 -15.34 2.63
N ARG A 171 22.15 -14.80 1.41
CA ARG A 171 22.11 -13.36 1.18
C ARG A 171 20.73 -12.77 1.50
N MET A 172 19.64 -13.40 1.04
CA MET A 172 18.27 -12.97 1.34
C MET A 172 18.02 -12.96 2.86
N GLN A 173 18.56 -13.91 3.60
CA GLN A 173 18.41 -14.00 5.06
C GLN A 173 19.25 -12.98 5.82
N GLY A 174 20.29 -12.44 5.21
CA GLY A 174 21.06 -11.30 5.71
C GLY A 174 20.32 -9.96 5.58
N TYR A 175 19.24 -9.92 4.79
CA TYR A 175 18.36 -8.77 4.72
C TYR A 175 17.14 -9.03 5.58
N VAL A 176 17.00 -8.31 6.68
CA VAL A 176 15.73 -8.22 7.39
C VAL A 176 14.75 -7.36 6.58
N GLN A 177 13.47 -7.42 6.92
CA GLN A 177 12.42 -6.83 6.08
C GLN A 177 12.60 -5.37 5.70
N GLN A 178 13.25 -4.54 6.55
CA GLN A 178 13.58 -3.14 6.25
C GLN A 178 14.90 -2.96 5.56
N SER A 179 15.71 -3.98 5.50
CA SER A 179 16.97 -3.89 4.75
C SER A 179 16.65 -4.05 3.28
N ILE A 180 16.67 -2.96 2.58
CA ILE A 180 16.78 -2.99 1.14
C ILE A 180 18.23 -3.34 0.76
N PRO A 181 18.51 -3.73 -0.48
CA PRO A 181 19.87 -4.07 -0.91
C PRO A 181 20.95 -3.01 -0.60
N ALA A 182 20.56 -1.74 -0.45
CA ALA A 182 21.47 -0.66 -0.09
C ALA A 182 21.85 -0.64 1.41
N HIS A 183 21.06 -1.27 2.28
CA HIS A 183 21.26 -1.25 3.74
C HIS A 183 21.16 -2.67 4.33
N PRO A 184 22.08 -3.58 4.02
CA PRO A 184 22.02 -4.95 4.50
C PRO A 184 22.26 -5.02 6.02
N GLN A 185 21.42 -5.79 6.71
CA GLN A 185 21.53 -6.02 8.16
C GLN A 185 22.15 -7.40 8.44
N LEU A 186 23.39 -7.57 8.05
CA LEU A 186 24.08 -8.85 8.06
C LEU A 186 24.18 -9.48 9.46
N ARG A 187 24.43 -8.68 10.50
CA ARG A 187 24.59 -9.17 11.88
C ARG A 187 23.35 -9.90 12.39
N LEU A 188 22.16 -9.33 12.16
CA LEU A 188 20.92 -9.96 12.58
C LEU A 188 20.63 -11.21 11.75
N GLY A 189 20.91 -11.18 10.46
CA GLY A 189 20.74 -12.31 9.55
C GLY A 189 21.63 -13.50 9.95
N GLU A 190 22.91 -13.27 10.20
CA GLU A 190 23.86 -14.30 10.64
C GLU A 190 23.38 -14.97 11.94
N ARG A 191 23.03 -14.20 12.95
CA ARG A 191 22.56 -14.73 14.22
C ARG A 191 21.26 -15.53 14.07
N LEU A 192 20.31 -15.08 13.27
CA LEU A 192 19.07 -15.84 13.01
C LEU A 192 19.34 -17.17 12.28
N MET A 193 20.43 -17.25 11.51
CA MET A 193 20.89 -18.50 10.88
C MET A 193 21.49 -19.47 11.91
N GLU A 194 22.35 -18.97 12.80
CA GLU A 194 22.96 -19.77 13.85
C GLU A 194 21.91 -20.37 14.82
N GLU A 195 20.91 -19.57 15.21
CA GLU A 195 19.86 -19.99 16.15
C GLU A 195 18.92 -21.10 15.61
N ARG A 196 18.84 -21.31 14.28
CA ARG A 196 17.88 -22.23 13.66
C ARG A 196 18.47 -23.53 13.11
N GLY A 197 19.79 -23.64 13.02
CA GLY A 197 20.54 -24.85 12.71
C GLY A 197 20.01 -25.67 11.51
N ASP A 198 20.06 -27.01 11.65
CA ASP A 198 19.72 -27.96 10.59
C ASP A 198 18.30 -27.83 10.02
N GLN A 199 17.33 -27.47 10.85
CA GLN A 199 15.94 -27.26 10.37
C GLN A 199 15.87 -26.14 9.31
N ARG A 200 16.66 -25.09 9.49
CA ARG A 200 16.73 -24.00 8.53
C ARG A 200 17.41 -24.42 7.24
N VAL A 201 18.48 -25.22 7.34
CA VAL A 201 19.20 -25.76 6.18
C VAL A 201 18.26 -26.64 5.34
N GLN A 202 17.49 -27.54 6.00
CA GLN A 202 16.52 -28.40 5.31
C GLN A 202 15.39 -27.60 4.64
N ALA A 203 14.85 -26.59 5.34
CA ALA A 203 13.84 -25.71 4.77
C ALA A 203 14.36 -24.93 3.56
N ASN A 204 15.58 -24.41 3.63
CA ASN A 204 16.22 -23.72 2.52
C ASN A 204 16.45 -24.66 1.33
N ARG A 205 16.88 -25.90 1.56
CA ARG A 205 17.08 -26.90 0.51
C ARG A 205 15.76 -27.16 -0.24
N ALA A 206 14.66 -27.35 0.48
CA ALA A 206 13.34 -27.54 -0.12
C ALA A 206 12.90 -26.36 -0.99
N VAL A 207 13.16 -25.13 -0.55
CA VAL A 207 12.90 -23.92 -1.34
C VAL A 207 13.80 -23.84 -2.56
N ALA A 208 15.09 -24.13 -2.42
CA ALA A 208 16.08 -24.10 -3.49
C ALA A 208 15.76 -25.11 -4.59
N ASP A 209 15.45 -26.35 -4.21
CA ASP A 209 15.08 -27.42 -5.14
C ASP A 209 13.79 -27.07 -5.89
N PHE A 210 12.80 -26.52 -5.20
CA PHE A 210 11.57 -26.07 -5.82
C PHE A 210 11.82 -24.91 -6.81
N LEU A 211 12.55 -23.87 -6.42
CA LEU A 211 12.89 -22.75 -7.30
C LEU A 211 13.65 -23.22 -8.55
N ALA A 212 14.65 -24.09 -8.38
CA ALA A 212 15.41 -24.63 -9.50
C ALA A 212 14.54 -25.48 -10.47
N SER A 213 13.48 -26.13 -9.96
CA SER A 213 12.56 -26.93 -10.78
C SER A 213 11.61 -26.08 -11.62
N VAL A 214 11.33 -24.83 -11.23
CA VAL A 214 10.34 -23.94 -11.88
C VAL A 214 10.95 -22.74 -12.60
N ASN A 215 12.26 -22.48 -12.44
CA ASN A 215 12.96 -21.40 -13.13
C ASN A 215 13.54 -21.84 -14.49
N LEU A 216 14.31 -20.98 -15.15
CA LEU A 216 14.92 -21.23 -16.45
C LEU A 216 16.26 -22.00 -16.38
N SER A 217 16.66 -22.59 -15.25
CA SER A 217 18.00 -23.22 -15.05
C SER A 217 18.28 -24.36 -16.03
N ALA A 218 17.30 -25.21 -16.27
CA ALA A 218 17.48 -26.43 -17.08
C ALA A 218 17.00 -26.27 -18.52
N ARG A 219 16.50 -25.11 -18.93
CA ARG A 219 15.84 -24.93 -20.25
C ARG A 219 15.76 -23.45 -20.63
N PRO A 220 15.72 -23.11 -21.94
CA PRO A 220 15.63 -21.73 -22.40
C PRO A 220 14.26 -21.10 -22.18
N GLN A 221 13.21 -21.91 -22.02
CA GLN A 221 11.81 -21.47 -21.87
C GLN A 221 11.10 -22.27 -20.79
N TRP A 222 10.04 -21.68 -20.18
CA TRP A 222 9.15 -22.43 -19.29
C TRP A 222 8.32 -23.43 -20.07
N ASN A 223 8.09 -24.59 -19.47
CA ASN A 223 7.28 -25.67 -20.04
C ASN A 223 5.90 -25.80 -19.37
N PHE A 224 5.44 -24.75 -18.71
CA PHE A 224 4.11 -24.69 -18.12
C PHE A 224 3.32 -23.51 -18.68
N GLU A 225 2.01 -23.69 -18.79
CA GLU A 225 1.10 -22.69 -19.31
C GLU A 225 0.93 -21.53 -18.32
N PHE A 226 0.96 -20.29 -18.82
CA PHE A 226 0.70 -19.10 -18.01
C PHE A 226 -0.80 -18.88 -17.84
N LYS A 227 -1.25 -18.92 -16.57
CA LYS A 227 -2.61 -18.58 -16.17
C LYS A 227 -2.65 -17.08 -15.91
N ARG A 228 -3.40 -16.37 -16.73
CA ARG A 228 -3.59 -14.92 -16.62
C ARG A 228 -4.98 -14.62 -16.09
N GLU A 229 -5.07 -13.61 -15.25
CA GLU A 229 -6.36 -13.08 -14.86
C GLU A 229 -7.01 -12.31 -16.04
N PRO A 230 -8.34 -12.31 -16.12
CA PRO A 230 -9.04 -11.54 -17.13
C PRO A 230 -8.79 -10.03 -16.90
N ARG A 231 -8.80 -9.27 -18.00
CA ARG A 231 -8.77 -7.81 -17.92
C ARG A 231 -10.00 -7.27 -17.16
N PRO A 232 -9.90 -6.09 -16.53
CA PRO A 232 -11.05 -5.42 -15.92
C PRO A 232 -12.23 -5.27 -16.89
N THR A 233 -13.45 -5.46 -16.40
CA THR A 233 -14.67 -5.29 -17.19
C THR A 233 -15.75 -4.60 -16.35
N GLY A 234 -16.71 -3.93 -17.01
CA GLY A 234 -17.86 -3.32 -16.35
C GLY A 234 -17.47 -2.31 -15.26
N ALA A 235 -17.93 -2.52 -14.02
CA ALA A 235 -17.63 -1.60 -12.90
C ALA A 235 -16.15 -1.45 -12.61
N SER A 236 -15.33 -2.46 -12.89
CA SER A 236 -13.87 -2.43 -12.68
C SER A 236 -13.13 -1.51 -13.64
N THR A 237 -13.77 -1.08 -14.76
CA THR A 237 -13.18 -0.11 -15.69
C THR A 237 -13.52 1.34 -15.31
N ARG A 238 -14.48 1.56 -14.39
CA ARG A 238 -14.94 2.89 -13.99
C ARG A 238 -14.11 3.47 -12.87
N VAL A 239 -12.88 3.86 -13.17
CA VAL A 239 -11.90 4.30 -12.20
C VAL A 239 -10.86 5.23 -12.84
N ILE A 240 -10.35 6.18 -12.05
CA ILE A 240 -9.17 6.98 -12.38
C ILE A 240 -8.11 6.69 -11.32
N TYR A 241 -6.87 6.48 -11.76
CA TYR A 241 -5.72 6.40 -10.88
C TYR A 241 -4.84 7.64 -11.04
N THR A 242 -4.24 8.06 -9.95
CA THR A 242 -3.14 9.01 -9.94
C THR A 242 -1.99 8.40 -9.17
N GLU A 243 -0.84 8.26 -9.82
CA GLU A 243 0.37 7.73 -9.20
C GLU A 243 1.40 8.84 -9.03
N TYR A 244 2.10 8.81 -7.90
CA TYR A 244 3.13 9.77 -7.52
C TYR A 244 4.44 9.03 -7.34
N ASP A 245 5.42 9.25 -8.20
CA ASP A 245 6.76 8.70 -8.01
C ASP A 245 7.48 9.45 -6.89
N LEU A 246 8.07 8.69 -5.97
CA LEU A 246 8.86 9.22 -4.87
C LEU A 246 10.29 9.52 -5.33
N PRO A 247 11.04 10.38 -4.62
CA PRO A 247 12.32 10.90 -5.10
C PRO A 247 13.42 9.84 -5.32
N ARG A 248 13.34 8.70 -4.66
CA ARG A 248 14.37 7.64 -4.72
C ARG A 248 13.73 6.26 -4.70
N GLU A 249 14.32 5.34 -5.44
CA GLU A 249 13.88 3.93 -5.49
C GLU A 249 14.03 3.19 -4.13
N THR A 250 14.85 3.72 -3.24
CA THR A 250 15.08 3.17 -1.90
C THR A 250 13.96 3.50 -0.92
N ILE A 251 13.13 4.50 -1.21
CA ILE A 251 11.93 4.79 -0.43
C ILE A 251 10.92 3.67 -0.67
N SER A 252 10.52 3.00 0.40
CA SER A 252 9.54 1.93 0.37
C SER A 252 8.31 2.36 1.18
N PRO A 253 7.33 3.09 0.58
CA PRO A 253 6.19 3.61 1.31
C PRO A 253 5.32 2.44 1.80
N HIS A 254 5.27 2.26 3.13
CA HIS A 254 4.56 1.14 3.73
C HIS A 254 3.12 1.51 4.12
N ASP A 255 2.97 2.49 4.98
CA ASP A 255 1.67 3.04 5.37
C ASP A 255 1.48 4.43 4.77
N VAL A 256 0.24 4.73 4.37
CA VAL A 256 -0.16 6.02 3.82
C VAL A 256 -1.36 6.54 4.58
N ILE A 257 -1.38 7.84 4.91
CA ILE A 257 -2.50 8.55 5.53
C ILE A 257 -2.70 9.88 4.80
N VAL A 258 -3.94 10.25 4.51
CA VAL A 258 -4.29 11.59 4.03
C VAL A 258 -4.81 12.40 5.21
N ASP A 259 -4.25 13.57 5.44
CA ASP A 259 -4.70 14.45 6.49
C ASP A 259 -5.83 15.39 6.04
N GLU A 260 -6.39 16.15 6.96
CA GLU A 260 -7.51 17.08 6.74
C GLU A 260 -7.19 18.22 5.75
N SER A 261 -5.90 18.48 5.50
CA SER A 261 -5.45 19.47 4.49
C SER A 261 -5.24 18.84 3.11
N GLY A 262 -5.40 17.51 2.99
CA GLY A 262 -5.18 16.74 1.79
C GLY A 262 -3.72 16.39 1.53
N MET A 263 -2.81 16.63 2.48
CA MET A 263 -1.43 16.16 2.41
C MET A 263 -1.36 14.67 2.69
N VAL A 264 -0.48 13.99 1.97
CA VAL A 264 -0.32 12.53 2.06
C VAL A 264 0.95 12.21 2.85
N TRP A 265 0.78 11.61 4.01
CA TRP A 265 1.87 11.19 4.88
C TRP A 265 2.17 9.72 4.66
N PHE A 266 3.44 9.34 4.69
CA PHE A 266 3.84 7.95 4.52
C PHE A 266 5.03 7.57 5.40
N SER A 267 5.00 6.34 5.94
CA SER A 267 6.15 5.73 6.58
C SER A 267 7.07 5.12 5.53
N SER A 268 8.37 5.28 5.68
CA SER A 268 9.35 4.62 4.83
C SER A 268 9.85 3.34 5.47
N PHE A 269 9.66 2.23 4.77
CA PHE A 269 10.11 0.92 5.22
C PHE A 269 11.62 0.70 4.99
N GLY A 270 12.17 1.33 3.95
CA GLY A 270 13.57 1.21 3.56
C GLY A 270 14.49 2.30 4.12
N GLU A 271 13.93 3.40 4.61
CA GLU A 271 14.70 4.57 5.06
C GLU A 271 14.12 5.17 6.34
N GLN A 272 14.96 5.85 7.11
CA GLN A 272 14.61 6.44 8.40
C GLN A 272 13.97 7.83 8.26
N ASN A 273 12.92 7.93 7.47
CA ASN A 273 12.21 9.18 7.26
C ASN A 273 10.69 8.98 7.36
N LEU A 274 10.01 9.95 7.95
CA LEU A 274 8.60 10.17 7.74
C LEU A 274 8.45 11.11 6.54
N GLY A 275 7.66 10.71 5.54
CA GLY A 275 7.46 11.49 4.32
C GLY A 275 6.12 12.20 4.28
N ARG A 276 6.08 13.40 3.65
CA ARG A 276 4.87 14.14 3.33
C ARG A 276 4.87 14.50 1.84
N LEU A 277 3.88 14.03 1.11
CA LEU A 277 3.65 14.33 -0.31
C LEU A 277 2.52 15.37 -0.45
N ASP A 278 2.77 16.43 -1.21
CA ASP A 278 1.71 17.31 -1.73
C ASP A 278 1.16 16.70 -3.04
N PRO A 279 -0.08 16.18 -3.05
CA PRO A 279 -0.61 15.48 -4.23
C PRO A 279 -0.95 16.43 -5.40
N ARG A 280 -0.96 17.75 -5.18
CA ARG A 280 -1.19 18.73 -6.25
C ARG A 280 0.08 18.96 -7.09
N THR A 281 1.24 18.87 -6.45
CA THR A 281 2.53 19.19 -7.08
C THR A 281 3.46 18.00 -7.24
N GLY A 282 3.21 16.89 -6.54
CA GLY A 282 4.09 15.74 -6.44
C GLY A 282 5.34 15.98 -5.57
N LYS A 283 5.42 17.13 -4.88
CA LYS A 283 6.57 17.46 -4.03
C LYS A 283 6.54 16.65 -2.74
N VAL A 284 7.69 16.07 -2.40
CA VAL A 284 7.91 15.33 -1.15
C VAL A 284 8.75 16.16 -0.19
N THR A 285 8.35 16.19 1.07
CA THR A 285 9.12 16.69 2.22
C THR A 285 9.40 15.53 3.16
N GLU A 286 10.62 15.44 3.66
CA GLU A 286 11.04 14.33 4.52
C GLU A 286 11.46 14.85 5.89
N PHE A 287 11.09 14.12 6.93
CA PHE A 287 11.41 14.40 8.34
C PHE A 287 12.24 13.24 8.89
N PRO A 288 13.54 13.44 9.14
CA PRO A 288 14.42 12.38 9.65
C PRO A 288 13.97 11.90 11.04
N VAL A 289 13.86 10.58 11.20
CA VAL A 289 13.56 9.95 12.49
C VAL A 289 14.88 9.59 13.18
N GLU A 290 15.01 9.85 14.48
CA GLU A 290 16.23 9.65 15.25
C GLU A 290 16.56 8.16 15.42
N GLU A 291 17.85 7.82 15.32
CA GLU A 291 18.37 6.49 15.57
C GLU A 291 18.58 6.26 17.08
N HIS A 292 17.90 5.27 17.64
CA HIS A 292 17.98 4.91 19.07
C HIS A 292 18.75 3.61 19.32
N LYS A 293 19.04 2.84 18.27
CA LYS A 293 19.73 1.56 18.36
C LYS A 293 20.73 1.45 17.21
N PRO A 294 21.96 1.99 17.42
CA PRO A 294 22.99 2.04 16.38
C PRO A 294 23.35 0.69 15.78
N GLY A 295 23.43 0.63 14.45
CA GLY A 295 23.74 -0.59 13.72
C GLY A 295 22.56 -1.53 13.49
N PHE A 296 21.32 -1.12 13.85
CA PHE A 296 20.08 -1.82 13.51
C PHE A 296 19.31 -1.11 12.41
N PRO A 297 18.43 -1.82 11.69
CA PRO A 297 17.59 -1.21 10.66
C PRO A 297 16.77 -0.03 11.17
N THR A 298 16.62 0.98 10.34
CA THR A 298 16.06 2.28 10.73
C THR A 298 14.66 2.56 10.21
N GLY A 299 14.13 1.74 9.29
CA GLY A 299 12.82 1.96 8.69
C GLY A 299 11.64 1.81 9.65
N SER A 300 10.54 2.50 9.33
CA SER A 300 9.27 2.42 10.06
C SER A 300 8.23 1.67 9.25
N LEU A 301 7.37 0.88 9.94
CA LEU A 301 6.31 0.14 9.28
C LEU A 301 4.96 0.85 9.44
N GLY A 302 4.37 0.82 10.62
CA GLY A 302 3.06 1.38 10.87
C GLY A 302 3.06 2.90 10.97
N LEU A 303 2.03 3.53 10.40
CA LEU A 303 1.72 4.94 10.55
C LEU A 303 0.24 5.08 10.88
N ARG A 304 -0.09 5.75 11.99
CA ARG A 304 -1.46 6.01 12.42
C ARG A 304 -1.58 7.41 13.01
N SER A 305 -2.77 8.00 12.93
CA SER A 305 -3.06 9.29 13.57
C SER A 305 -3.83 9.11 14.86
N ASP A 306 -3.62 10.01 15.82
CA ASP A 306 -4.48 10.16 16.98
C ASP A 306 -5.59 11.22 16.75
N ASP A 307 -6.44 11.42 17.74
CA ASP A 307 -7.55 12.39 17.71
C ASP A 307 -7.12 13.86 17.65
N LYS A 308 -5.85 14.14 17.94
CA LYS A 308 -5.22 15.46 17.85
C LYS A 308 -4.47 15.68 16.54
N GLY A 309 -4.49 14.69 15.65
CA GLY A 309 -3.81 14.71 14.38
C GLY A 309 -2.29 14.46 14.45
N ASN A 310 -1.74 14.07 15.61
CA ASN A 310 -0.36 13.60 15.67
C ASN A 310 -0.22 12.27 14.91
N LEU A 311 0.94 12.06 14.32
CA LEU A 311 1.28 10.82 13.65
C LEU A 311 2.11 9.91 14.58
N TRP A 312 1.76 8.63 14.60
CA TRP A 312 2.43 7.63 15.42
C TRP A 312 3.04 6.55 14.55
N LEU A 313 4.30 6.19 14.83
CA LEU A 313 5.07 5.22 14.08
C LEU A 313 5.59 4.12 15.01
N GLY A 314 5.62 2.89 14.49
CA GLY A 314 6.46 1.83 15.01
C GLY A 314 7.82 1.88 14.32
N ASN A 315 8.86 2.32 15.02
CA ASN A 315 10.21 2.31 14.48
C ASN A 315 10.85 0.96 14.75
N MET A 316 10.64 0.04 13.83
CA MET A 316 10.75 -1.41 13.94
C MET A 316 11.93 -1.92 14.78
N TYR A 317 13.11 -2.13 14.19
CA TYR A 317 14.29 -2.69 14.87
C TYR A 317 15.00 -1.68 15.77
N GLN A 318 14.63 -0.42 15.68
CA GLN A 318 15.00 0.59 16.69
C GLN A 318 14.25 0.39 18.01
N ALA A 319 13.28 -0.54 18.04
CA ALA A 319 12.47 -0.90 19.18
C ALA A 319 11.87 0.32 19.90
N THR A 320 11.39 1.31 19.13
CA THR A 320 10.96 2.61 19.63
C THR A 320 9.56 2.94 19.14
N VAL A 321 8.69 3.37 20.05
CA VAL A 321 7.42 4.03 19.71
C VAL A 321 7.71 5.50 19.45
N VAL A 322 7.21 6.04 18.35
CA VAL A 322 7.49 7.42 17.91
C VAL A 322 6.19 8.16 17.69
N ARG A 323 6.11 9.40 18.15
CA ARG A 323 5.04 10.35 17.83
C ARG A 323 5.62 11.57 17.13
N PHE A 324 5.00 11.99 16.05
CA PHE A 324 5.30 13.22 15.33
C PHE A 324 4.14 14.22 15.51
N ASP A 325 4.42 15.38 16.04
CA ASP A 325 3.47 16.50 16.12
C ASP A 325 3.52 17.27 14.80
N ARG A 326 2.41 17.24 14.05
CA ARG A 326 2.33 17.89 12.72
C ARG A 326 2.33 19.41 12.78
N HIS A 327 1.96 20.02 13.92
CA HIS A 327 1.91 21.48 14.06
C HIS A 327 3.29 22.08 14.35
N THR A 328 4.06 21.39 15.20
CA THR A 328 5.40 21.83 15.58
C THR A 328 6.50 21.18 14.74
N GLU A 329 6.15 20.17 13.94
CA GLU A 329 7.06 19.32 13.16
C GLU A 329 8.16 18.70 14.04
N THR A 330 7.82 18.25 15.25
CA THR A 330 8.74 17.67 16.24
C THR A 330 8.39 16.23 16.58
N PHE A 331 9.42 15.45 16.90
CA PHE A 331 9.27 14.06 17.33
C PHE A 331 9.34 13.91 18.85
N ALA A 332 8.64 12.89 19.36
CA ALA A 332 8.79 12.35 20.70
C ALA A 332 9.00 10.84 20.63
N TYR A 333 9.85 10.29 21.50
CA TYR A 333 10.35 8.94 21.43
C TYR A 333 10.18 8.19 22.74
N TRP A 334 9.78 6.90 22.67
CA TRP A 334 9.68 5.98 23.79
C TRP A 334 10.35 4.65 23.41
N PRO A 335 11.69 4.55 23.54
CA PRO A 335 12.41 3.30 23.30
C PRO A 335 12.08 2.27 24.36
N LEU A 336 11.93 1.01 23.97
CA LEU A 336 11.84 -0.09 24.92
C LEU A 336 13.10 -0.17 25.77
N GLN A 337 12.96 -0.63 27.01
CA GLN A 337 14.06 -0.73 27.97
C GLN A 337 14.30 -2.17 28.42
N GLY A 338 15.52 -2.44 28.91
CA GLY A 338 15.91 -3.69 29.54
C GLY A 338 15.73 -4.93 28.65
N ASP A 339 15.20 -5.98 29.23
CA ASP A 339 15.00 -7.28 28.60
C ASP A 339 13.99 -7.28 27.43
N LYS A 340 13.24 -6.21 27.24
CA LYS A 340 12.30 -6.05 26.12
C LYS A 340 12.94 -5.41 24.89
N ASN A 341 14.13 -4.81 25.02
CA ASN A 341 14.91 -4.24 23.92
C ASN A 341 16.05 -5.18 23.50
N THR A 342 15.71 -6.43 23.20
CA THR A 342 16.68 -7.40 22.65
C THR A 342 17.02 -7.05 21.20
N ASP A 343 18.08 -7.69 20.66
CA ASP A 343 18.42 -7.53 19.23
C ASP A 343 17.29 -8.01 18.30
N ALA A 344 16.41 -8.90 18.74
CA ALA A 344 15.25 -9.36 18.00
C ALA A 344 14.01 -8.48 18.21
N ALA A 345 14.05 -7.48 19.10
CA ALA A 345 12.92 -6.59 19.36
C ALA A 345 12.49 -5.87 18.09
N GLN A 346 11.19 -5.88 17.82
CA GLN A 346 10.61 -5.33 16.60
C GLN A 346 9.25 -4.69 16.87
N ILE A 347 9.22 -3.36 16.91
CA ILE A 347 8.02 -2.55 17.10
C ILE A 347 7.46 -2.15 15.73
N ASN A 348 6.44 -2.84 15.24
CA ASN A 348 5.89 -2.57 13.93
C ASN A 348 4.79 -1.51 13.93
N MET A 349 3.95 -1.54 14.96
CA MET A 349 2.75 -0.70 15.06
C MET A 349 2.78 0.15 16.32
N ALA A 350 2.24 1.36 16.21
CA ALA A 350 1.81 2.17 17.33
C ALA A 350 0.36 2.58 17.09
N SER A 351 -0.54 2.22 17.98
CA SER A 351 -1.99 2.33 17.77
C SER A 351 -2.62 3.25 18.81
N PRO A 352 -2.71 4.56 18.50
CA PRO A 352 -3.20 5.58 19.42
C PRO A 352 -4.72 5.79 19.37
N GLN A 353 -5.47 5.12 18.49
CA GLN A 353 -6.88 5.44 18.20
C GLN A 353 -7.79 5.37 19.43
N GLY A 354 -7.45 4.52 20.41
CA GLY A 354 -8.16 4.44 21.69
C GLY A 354 -7.55 5.27 22.81
N SER A 355 -6.44 5.98 22.57
CA SER A 355 -5.68 6.67 23.63
C SER A 355 -6.45 7.83 24.29
N GLY A 356 -7.43 8.39 23.61
CA GLY A 356 -8.31 9.43 24.17
C GLY A 356 -9.13 8.99 25.39
N VAL A 357 -9.28 7.66 25.60
CA VAL A 357 -10.05 7.09 26.71
C VAL A 357 -9.25 7.04 28.02
N ASP A 358 -7.96 6.62 27.94
CA ASP A 358 -7.14 6.35 29.14
C ASP A 358 -5.71 6.88 29.03
N GLY A 359 -5.36 7.60 27.99
CA GLY A 359 -4.02 8.16 27.76
C GLY A 359 -2.97 7.11 27.41
N LYS A 360 -3.37 5.92 26.93
CA LYS A 360 -2.45 4.80 26.66
C LYS A 360 -2.45 4.40 25.20
N VAL A 361 -1.27 4.05 24.69
CA VAL A 361 -1.04 3.65 23.31
C VAL A 361 -0.54 2.21 23.27
N TRP A 362 -1.14 1.42 22.38
CA TRP A 362 -0.77 0.03 22.20
C TRP A 362 0.28 -0.14 21.09
N THR A 363 1.21 -1.05 21.31
CA THR A 363 2.18 -1.52 20.31
C THR A 363 2.48 -3.00 20.52
N GLN A 364 3.04 -3.65 19.49
CA GLN A 364 3.47 -5.04 19.62
C GLN A 364 5.00 -5.16 19.45
N ASN A 365 5.52 -6.31 19.86
CA ASN A 365 6.92 -6.67 19.73
C ASN A 365 7.05 -8.07 19.13
N ASN A 366 7.47 -8.16 17.88
CA ASN A 366 7.62 -9.44 17.20
C ASN A 366 8.85 -10.25 17.66
N GLY A 367 9.75 -9.64 18.43
CA GLY A 367 10.92 -10.35 18.95
C GLY A 367 10.59 -11.50 19.89
N PHE A 368 9.42 -11.46 20.56
CA PHE A 368 8.94 -12.51 21.48
C PHE A 368 7.42 -12.70 21.47
N ALA A 369 6.73 -12.25 20.42
CA ALA A 369 5.26 -12.26 20.32
C ALA A 369 4.56 -11.55 21.49
N GLY A 370 5.06 -10.38 21.89
CA GLY A 370 4.56 -9.55 22.99
C GLY A 370 3.75 -8.36 22.53
N ILE A 371 2.97 -7.82 23.46
CA ILE A 371 2.22 -6.56 23.30
C ILE A 371 2.63 -5.62 24.42
N HIS A 372 2.84 -4.35 24.07
CA HIS A 372 3.15 -3.30 25.03
C HIS A 372 2.05 -2.25 25.06
N ARG A 373 1.88 -1.63 26.24
CA ARG A 373 0.98 -0.50 26.45
C ARG A 373 1.78 0.65 27.06
N LEU A 374 1.95 1.71 26.28
CA LEU A 374 2.64 2.94 26.69
C LEU A 374 1.64 3.90 27.35
N ASP A 375 1.90 4.31 28.56
CA ASP A 375 1.25 5.47 29.21
C ASP A 375 1.94 6.75 28.75
N ILE A 376 1.23 7.60 28.01
CA ILE A 376 1.81 8.79 27.37
C ILE A 376 2.29 9.81 28.40
N ALA A 377 1.58 9.93 29.53
CA ALA A 377 1.88 10.94 30.56
C ALA A 377 3.12 10.62 31.37
N THR A 378 3.33 9.32 31.65
CA THR A 378 4.43 8.86 32.52
C THR A 378 5.59 8.23 31.76
N GLY A 379 5.39 7.87 30.49
CA GLY A 379 6.35 7.10 29.69
C GLY A 379 6.47 5.62 30.12
N LYS A 380 5.68 5.17 31.08
CA LYS A 380 5.71 3.77 31.54
C LYS A 380 5.18 2.83 30.48
N ILE A 381 5.89 1.71 30.28
CA ILE A 381 5.49 0.66 29.35
C ILE A 381 5.16 -0.60 30.13
N GLU A 382 3.94 -1.12 29.95
CA GLU A 382 3.48 -2.42 30.45
C GLU A 382 3.62 -3.46 29.33
N THR A 383 3.88 -4.72 29.71
CA THR A 383 4.08 -5.81 28.76
C THR A 383 3.10 -6.94 29.01
N PHE A 384 2.52 -7.47 27.93
CA PHE A 384 1.63 -8.62 27.90
C PHE A 384 2.22 -9.70 26.99
N GLU A 385 2.11 -10.96 27.37
CA GLU A 385 2.60 -12.12 26.64
C GLU A 385 1.42 -13.06 26.27
N PRO A 386 0.62 -12.71 25.24
CA PRO A 386 -0.64 -13.40 24.96
C PRO A 386 -0.50 -14.89 24.65
N PHE A 387 0.64 -15.31 24.13
CA PHE A 387 0.89 -16.68 23.72
C PHE A 387 1.80 -17.44 24.71
N LYS A 388 2.01 -16.92 25.91
CA LYS A 388 2.78 -17.64 26.94
C LYS A 388 2.09 -18.94 27.30
N GLY A 389 2.76 -20.07 27.04
CA GLY A 389 2.23 -21.41 27.27
C GLY A 389 1.27 -21.93 26.20
N VAL A 390 1.03 -21.17 25.13
CA VAL A 390 0.26 -21.62 23.95
C VAL A 390 1.22 -22.31 22.97
N PRO A 391 0.95 -23.58 22.56
CA PRO A 391 1.83 -24.29 21.63
C PRO A 391 1.88 -23.69 20.24
N GLY A 392 3.05 -23.73 19.61
CA GLY A 392 3.27 -23.30 18.23
C GLY A 392 4.13 -22.05 18.10
N LEU A 393 4.37 -21.65 16.88
CA LEU A 393 5.03 -20.38 16.56
C LEU A 393 3.96 -19.32 16.36
N HIS A 394 4.08 -18.22 17.08
CA HIS A 394 3.16 -17.09 17.02
C HIS A 394 3.88 -15.83 16.58
N ASN A 395 3.16 -14.95 15.90
CA ASN A 395 3.65 -13.64 15.46
C ASN A 395 2.51 -12.62 15.55
N ILE A 396 2.58 -11.74 16.51
CA ILE A 396 1.62 -10.63 16.64
C ILE A 396 1.96 -9.59 15.57
N TYR A 397 1.08 -9.48 14.58
CA TYR A 397 1.35 -8.59 13.46
C TYR A 397 0.75 -7.20 13.62
N ASP A 398 -0.49 -7.09 14.05
CA ASP A 398 -1.17 -5.81 14.29
C ASP A 398 -1.81 -5.76 15.68
N VAL A 399 -2.01 -4.54 16.19
CA VAL A 399 -2.73 -4.22 17.42
C VAL A 399 -3.73 -3.11 17.12
N ILE A 400 -5.01 -3.36 17.39
CA ILE A 400 -6.13 -2.52 16.97
C ILE A 400 -7.02 -2.27 18.19
N PRO A 401 -7.03 -1.07 18.78
CA PRO A 401 -7.90 -0.75 19.90
C PRO A 401 -9.35 -0.53 19.46
N ASP A 402 -10.29 -0.92 20.33
CA ASP A 402 -11.71 -0.56 20.22
C ASP A 402 -11.98 0.81 20.88
N SER A 403 -13.25 1.23 20.88
CA SER A 403 -13.70 2.51 21.47
C SER A 403 -13.46 2.64 22.98
N LYS A 404 -13.16 1.54 23.67
CA LYS A 404 -12.86 1.45 25.11
C LYS A 404 -11.38 1.23 25.39
N ASN A 405 -10.55 1.31 24.37
CA ASN A 405 -9.13 0.99 24.38
C ASN A 405 -8.78 -0.45 24.80
N ASN A 406 -9.74 -1.42 24.69
CA ASN A 406 -9.33 -2.80 24.66
C ASN A 406 -8.57 -3.03 23.35
N VAL A 407 -7.47 -3.78 23.39
CA VAL A 407 -6.72 -4.04 22.17
C VAL A 407 -7.04 -5.42 21.61
N TYR A 408 -7.33 -5.45 20.33
CA TYR A 408 -7.38 -6.66 19.53
C TYR A 408 -6.06 -6.81 18.78
N PHE A 409 -5.63 -8.06 18.57
CA PHE A 409 -4.39 -8.35 17.87
C PHE A 409 -4.52 -9.56 16.97
N THR A 410 -3.70 -9.59 15.92
CA THR A 410 -3.70 -10.63 14.89
C THR A 410 -2.47 -11.53 15.04
N ASP A 411 -2.66 -12.85 14.91
CA ASP A 411 -1.57 -13.84 14.89
C ASP A 411 -1.27 -14.30 13.45
N PHE A 412 -0.31 -13.66 12.84
CA PHE A 412 0.06 -13.90 11.44
C PHE A 412 0.66 -15.31 11.16
N ARG A 413 1.13 -16.01 12.18
CA ARG A 413 1.69 -17.37 12.03
C ARG A 413 0.62 -18.45 12.09
N GLN A 414 -0.49 -18.17 12.77
CA GLN A 414 -1.59 -19.08 13.02
C GLN A 414 -2.91 -18.50 12.49
N ARG A 415 -4.00 -18.68 13.23
CA ARG A 415 -5.33 -18.21 12.86
C ARG A 415 -6.06 -17.50 14.00
N HIS A 416 -5.32 -16.86 14.92
CA HIS A 416 -5.96 -16.25 16.08
C HIS A 416 -6.18 -14.76 15.89
N ILE A 417 -7.34 -14.31 16.35
CA ILE A 417 -7.57 -12.95 16.80
C ILE A 417 -7.55 -13.00 18.33
N GLY A 418 -6.77 -12.13 18.97
CA GLY A 418 -6.76 -12.03 20.43
C GLY A 418 -7.31 -10.70 20.90
N ARG A 419 -7.74 -10.65 22.18
CA ARG A 419 -8.17 -9.45 22.88
C ARG A 419 -7.47 -9.33 24.23
N ILE A 420 -7.00 -8.12 24.57
CA ILE A 420 -6.60 -7.75 25.92
C ILE A 420 -7.58 -6.70 26.43
N ASP A 421 -8.21 -6.99 27.57
CA ASP A 421 -9.11 -6.04 28.23
C ASP A 421 -8.28 -4.92 28.87
N ALA A 422 -8.62 -3.67 28.57
CA ALA A 422 -7.85 -2.49 28.98
C ALA A 422 -7.78 -2.30 30.50
N ASN A 423 -8.81 -2.73 31.24
CA ASN A 423 -8.90 -2.54 32.69
C ASN A 423 -8.28 -3.69 33.47
N SER A 424 -8.61 -4.92 33.09
CA SER A 424 -8.21 -6.12 33.83
C SER A 424 -6.92 -6.77 33.31
N GLY A 425 -6.48 -6.45 32.10
CA GLY A 425 -5.38 -7.12 31.42
C GLY A 425 -5.69 -8.55 31.00
N ARG A 426 -6.93 -9.02 31.14
CA ARG A 426 -7.34 -10.38 30.78
C ARG A 426 -7.24 -10.60 29.28
N ILE A 427 -6.61 -11.70 28.90
CA ILE A 427 -6.40 -12.10 27.51
C ILE A 427 -7.42 -13.17 27.11
N LYS A 428 -7.99 -13.05 25.91
CA LYS A 428 -8.85 -14.06 25.28
C LYS A 428 -8.43 -14.25 23.82
N LEU A 429 -8.36 -15.49 23.37
CA LEU A 429 -8.02 -15.87 21.99
C LEU A 429 -9.26 -16.44 21.31
N TYR A 430 -9.42 -16.13 20.01
CA TYR A 430 -10.49 -16.58 19.14
C TYR A 430 -9.85 -17.14 17.86
N GLU A 431 -10.28 -18.31 17.42
CA GLU A 431 -9.83 -18.89 16.16
C GLU A 431 -10.73 -18.42 15.01
N THR A 432 -10.12 -17.96 13.91
CA THR A 432 -10.87 -17.69 12.68
C THR A 432 -11.44 -18.99 12.09
N PRO A 433 -12.60 -18.93 11.39
CA PRO A 433 -13.19 -20.12 10.76
C PRO A 433 -12.29 -20.75 9.71
N THR A 434 -11.64 -19.93 8.87
CA THR A 434 -10.74 -20.44 7.83
C THR A 434 -9.42 -20.98 8.41
N PRO A 435 -9.10 -22.26 8.17
CA PRO A 435 -7.81 -22.83 8.58
C PRO A 435 -6.64 -22.10 7.91
N ASN A 436 -5.56 -21.88 8.68
CA ASN A 436 -4.35 -21.18 8.19
C ASN A 436 -4.61 -19.79 7.60
N SER A 437 -5.64 -19.09 8.07
CA SER A 437 -6.04 -17.76 7.58
C SER A 437 -4.91 -16.73 7.62
N ALA A 438 -4.03 -16.81 8.63
CA ALA A 438 -2.95 -15.85 8.88
C ALA A 438 -3.46 -14.40 8.90
N PRO A 439 -4.33 -14.02 9.85
CA PRO A 439 -4.85 -12.67 9.94
C PRO A 439 -3.70 -11.69 10.09
N ARG A 440 -3.69 -10.63 9.28
CA ARG A 440 -2.52 -9.77 9.17
C ARG A 440 -2.76 -8.37 9.72
N ARG A 441 -3.41 -7.49 8.99
CA ARG A 441 -3.73 -6.14 9.45
C ARG A 441 -5.21 -5.88 9.37
N GLY A 442 -5.64 -4.87 10.14
CA GLY A 442 -7.05 -4.51 10.14
C GLY A 442 -7.33 -3.17 10.77
N THR A 443 -8.62 -2.85 10.77
CA THR A 443 -9.16 -1.64 11.39
C THR A 443 -10.41 -1.95 12.19
N MET A 444 -10.67 -1.14 13.21
CA MET A 444 -11.93 -1.15 13.95
C MET A 444 -12.88 -0.16 13.28
N ASP A 445 -14.12 -0.59 13.00
CA ASP A 445 -15.14 0.33 12.50
C ASP A 445 -15.86 1.06 13.64
N ALA A 446 -16.75 1.99 13.28
CA ALA A 446 -17.50 2.79 14.25
C ALA A 446 -18.48 1.98 15.12
N GLN A 447 -18.71 0.71 14.82
CA GLN A 447 -19.53 -0.22 15.61
C GLN A 447 -18.69 -1.17 16.45
N ASP A 448 -17.38 -0.92 16.59
CA ASP A 448 -16.42 -1.81 17.24
C ASP A 448 -16.37 -3.21 16.61
N ARG A 449 -16.51 -3.32 15.28
CA ARG A 449 -16.26 -4.55 14.56
C ARG A 449 -14.85 -4.50 13.98
N LEU A 450 -14.07 -5.55 14.23
CA LEU A 450 -12.72 -5.67 13.69
C LEU A 450 -12.78 -6.24 12.27
N TRP A 451 -12.31 -5.48 11.30
CA TRP A 451 -12.12 -5.91 9.92
C TRP A 451 -10.64 -6.21 9.67
N PHE A 452 -10.32 -7.33 9.02
CA PHE A 452 -8.93 -7.76 8.85
C PHE A 452 -8.72 -8.57 7.56
N GLY A 453 -7.49 -8.54 7.05
CA GLY A 453 -7.07 -9.36 5.92
C GLY A 453 -6.61 -10.74 6.37
N GLU A 454 -7.15 -11.79 5.75
CA GLU A 454 -6.68 -13.17 5.91
C GLU A 454 -5.67 -13.49 4.81
N TYR A 455 -4.41 -13.19 5.09
CA TYR A 455 -3.33 -13.19 4.12
C TYR A 455 -3.13 -14.51 3.38
N ARG A 456 -3.26 -15.65 4.07
CA ARG A 456 -3.16 -16.99 3.47
C ARG A 456 -4.52 -17.60 3.15
N GLY A 457 -5.57 -17.03 3.69
CA GLY A 457 -6.95 -17.45 3.47
C GLY A 457 -7.57 -16.87 2.21
N ASP A 458 -6.94 -15.84 1.60
CA ASP A 458 -7.50 -15.05 0.50
C ASP A 458 -8.93 -14.55 0.83
N ARG A 459 -9.09 -13.94 2.03
CA ARG A 459 -10.40 -13.48 2.52
C ARG A 459 -10.31 -12.11 3.19
N ILE A 460 -11.43 -11.41 3.18
CA ILE A 460 -11.75 -10.35 4.12
C ILE A 460 -12.47 -10.99 5.29
N GLY A 461 -11.92 -10.83 6.50
CA GLY A 461 -12.56 -11.25 7.75
C GLY A 461 -13.17 -10.07 8.49
N MET A 462 -14.27 -10.32 9.20
CA MET A 462 -14.86 -9.39 10.15
C MET A 462 -15.18 -10.15 11.45
N PHE A 463 -14.79 -9.59 12.59
CA PHE A 463 -15.12 -10.08 13.92
C PHE A 463 -15.98 -9.04 14.66
N ASP A 464 -17.20 -9.42 14.99
CA ASP A 464 -18.09 -8.59 15.81
C ASP A 464 -17.71 -8.77 17.30
N THR A 465 -17.17 -7.72 17.89
CA THR A 465 -16.65 -7.76 19.27
C THR A 465 -17.71 -7.94 20.34
N ARG A 466 -18.99 -7.68 20.03
CA ARG A 466 -20.12 -7.83 20.97
C ARG A 466 -20.68 -9.23 20.97
N THR A 467 -20.81 -9.83 19.79
CA THR A 467 -21.36 -11.19 19.63
C THR A 467 -20.28 -12.28 19.62
N GLU A 468 -19.02 -11.86 19.45
CA GLU A 468 -17.84 -12.71 19.27
C GLU A 468 -17.98 -13.67 18.06
N GLN A 469 -18.65 -13.21 17.00
CA GLN A 469 -18.89 -13.99 15.78
C GLN A 469 -18.05 -13.48 14.62
N PHE A 470 -17.61 -14.41 13.79
CA PHE A 470 -16.89 -14.11 12.55
C PHE A 470 -17.83 -14.11 11.34
N LYS A 471 -17.47 -13.27 10.35
CA LYS A 471 -17.92 -13.39 8.95
C LYS A 471 -16.71 -13.29 8.05
N GLU A 472 -16.72 -14.03 6.95
CA GLU A 472 -15.62 -14.07 6.00
C GLU A 472 -16.15 -14.00 4.56
N TRP A 473 -15.44 -13.26 3.69
CA TRP A 473 -15.76 -13.13 2.26
C TRP A 473 -14.50 -13.43 1.44
N PRO A 474 -14.61 -14.27 0.39
CA PRO A 474 -13.46 -14.58 -0.46
C PRO A 474 -13.01 -13.36 -1.25
N VAL A 475 -11.71 -13.25 -1.47
CA VAL A 475 -11.06 -12.26 -2.34
C VAL A 475 -10.42 -12.99 -3.52
N ALA A 476 -10.81 -12.64 -4.73
CA ALA A 476 -10.21 -13.18 -5.95
C ALA A 476 -9.05 -12.27 -6.42
N PRO A 477 -8.09 -12.87 -7.18
CA PRO A 477 -7.93 -14.29 -7.49
C PRO A 477 -7.34 -15.08 -6.31
N LYS A 478 -7.22 -16.41 -6.46
CA LYS A 478 -6.38 -17.21 -5.55
C LYS A 478 -4.96 -16.62 -5.51
N TRP A 479 -4.36 -16.60 -4.33
CA TRP A 479 -3.08 -15.94 -4.04
C TRP A 479 -3.16 -14.40 -4.06
N SER A 480 -4.36 -13.81 -3.87
CA SER A 480 -4.48 -12.35 -3.70
C SER A 480 -3.73 -11.85 -2.49
N ALA A 481 -3.71 -12.62 -1.40
CA ALA A 481 -3.05 -12.28 -0.15
C ALA A 481 -3.45 -10.88 0.38
N PRO A 482 -4.73 -10.67 0.76
CA PRO A 482 -5.19 -9.40 1.30
C PRO A 482 -4.41 -9.05 2.56
N TYR A 483 -3.87 -7.83 2.59
CA TYR A 483 -2.94 -7.44 3.65
C TYR A 483 -3.61 -6.69 4.79
N ASP A 484 -4.46 -5.73 4.47
CA ASP A 484 -5.17 -4.85 5.41
C ASP A 484 -6.61 -4.68 4.94
N VAL A 485 -7.53 -4.38 5.85
CA VAL A 485 -8.93 -4.09 5.51
C VAL A 485 -9.37 -2.83 6.26
N ILE A 486 -10.01 -1.93 5.53
CA ILE A 486 -10.63 -0.72 6.08
C ILE A 486 -12.05 -0.57 5.52
N THR A 487 -12.95 -0.03 6.33
CA THR A 487 -14.31 0.29 5.86
C THR A 487 -14.45 1.76 5.52
N ASP A 488 -15.25 2.06 4.50
CA ASP A 488 -15.58 3.43 4.13
C ASP A 488 -16.87 3.92 4.82
N LYS A 489 -17.19 5.20 4.60
CA LYS A 489 -18.40 5.85 5.15
C LYS A 489 -19.72 5.23 4.64
N ASN A 490 -19.70 4.46 3.55
CA ASN A 490 -20.86 3.77 2.99
C ASN A 490 -21.02 2.35 3.57
N GLY A 491 -20.07 1.90 4.40
CA GLY A 491 -20.05 0.56 4.99
C GLY A 491 -19.50 -0.51 4.06
N GLU A 492 -18.85 -0.14 2.95
CA GLU A 492 -18.12 -1.06 2.09
C GLU A 492 -16.71 -1.31 2.64
N ALA A 493 -16.22 -2.53 2.48
CA ALA A 493 -14.88 -2.91 2.93
C ALA A 493 -13.88 -2.92 1.76
N TRP A 494 -12.69 -2.36 2.01
CA TRP A 494 -11.65 -2.22 1.01
C TRP A 494 -10.37 -2.93 1.45
N THR A 495 -9.74 -3.63 0.52
CA THR A 495 -8.44 -4.28 0.76
C THR A 495 -7.53 -4.13 -0.45
N GLY A 496 -6.22 -4.08 -0.19
CA GLY A 496 -5.20 -4.19 -1.21
C GLY A 496 -4.61 -5.59 -1.24
N SER A 497 -4.42 -6.13 -2.44
CA SER A 497 -3.73 -7.39 -2.64
C SER A 497 -2.21 -7.17 -2.66
N MET A 498 -1.48 -7.98 -1.92
CA MET A 498 -0.01 -7.95 -1.95
C MET A 498 0.57 -8.65 -3.20
N LEU A 499 -0.20 -9.51 -3.88
CA LEU A 499 0.32 -10.40 -4.92
C LEU A 499 -0.35 -10.24 -6.28
N SER A 500 -1.58 -9.72 -6.36
CA SER A 500 -2.33 -9.64 -7.63
C SER A 500 -2.37 -8.25 -8.25
N ASP A 501 -1.70 -7.26 -7.64
CA ASP A 501 -1.74 -5.85 -8.07
C ASP A 501 -3.18 -5.31 -8.15
N GLN A 502 -4.06 -5.75 -7.26
CA GLN A 502 -5.48 -5.36 -7.26
C GLN A 502 -5.90 -4.74 -5.94
N VAL A 503 -6.91 -3.88 -6.04
CA VAL A 503 -7.69 -3.36 -4.92
C VAL A 503 -9.08 -3.94 -5.03
N THR A 504 -9.58 -4.56 -3.96
CA THR A 504 -10.93 -5.12 -3.88
C THR A 504 -11.80 -4.24 -3.01
N ARG A 505 -12.95 -3.83 -3.54
CA ARG A 505 -14.06 -3.20 -2.82
C ARG A 505 -15.17 -4.23 -2.66
N LEU A 506 -15.56 -4.50 -1.43
CA LEU A 506 -16.60 -5.47 -1.05
C LEU A 506 -17.82 -4.74 -0.49
N ASN A 507 -18.99 -5.04 -1.01
CA ASN A 507 -20.25 -4.74 -0.32
C ASN A 507 -20.58 -5.91 0.63
N PRO A 508 -20.46 -5.74 1.95
CA PRO A 508 -20.65 -6.85 2.90
C PRO A 508 -22.11 -7.27 3.09
N GLN A 509 -23.07 -6.52 2.56
CA GLN A 509 -24.50 -6.85 2.59
C GLN A 509 -24.88 -7.82 1.48
N THR A 510 -24.35 -7.59 0.27
CA THR A 510 -24.64 -8.42 -0.91
C THR A 510 -23.57 -9.48 -1.15
N GLY A 511 -22.36 -9.28 -0.65
CA GLY A 511 -21.18 -10.10 -0.94
C GLY A 511 -20.53 -9.78 -2.30
N GLU A 512 -21.06 -8.79 -3.04
CA GLU A 512 -20.50 -8.39 -4.33
C GLU A 512 -19.16 -7.67 -4.17
N THR A 513 -18.24 -7.94 -5.09
CA THR A 513 -16.93 -7.31 -5.13
C THR A 513 -16.68 -6.61 -6.46
N VAL A 514 -15.92 -5.51 -6.41
CA VAL A 514 -15.33 -4.85 -7.56
C VAL A 514 -13.82 -4.88 -7.39
N ASN A 515 -13.12 -5.45 -8.38
CA ASN A 515 -11.66 -5.54 -8.37
C ASN A 515 -11.06 -4.52 -9.34
N TYR A 516 -10.19 -3.66 -8.84
CA TYR A 516 -9.50 -2.63 -9.62
C TYR A 516 -8.05 -3.04 -9.83
N LEU A 517 -7.65 -3.33 -11.05
CA LEU A 517 -6.25 -3.59 -11.41
C LEU A 517 -5.46 -2.28 -11.36
N LEU A 518 -4.33 -2.27 -10.67
CA LEU A 518 -3.47 -1.08 -10.58
C LEU A 518 -2.60 -0.91 -11.84
N PRO A 519 -2.19 0.32 -12.18
CA PRO A 519 -1.51 0.60 -13.45
C PRO A 519 -0.15 -0.08 -13.60
N ARG A 520 0.55 -0.35 -12.50
CA ARG A 520 1.85 -1.04 -12.52
C ARG A 520 1.94 -2.09 -11.42
N SER A 521 2.97 -2.93 -11.50
CA SER A 521 3.25 -3.90 -10.45
C SER A 521 3.45 -3.20 -9.12
N THR A 522 2.80 -3.73 -8.07
CA THR A 522 2.76 -3.14 -6.75
C THR A 522 3.08 -4.16 -5.67
N ASN A 523 3.32 -3.66 -4.47
CA ASN A 523 3.32 -4.47 -3.26
C ASN A 523 2.59 -3.68 -2.19
N ILE A 524 1.25 -3.74 -2.26
CA ILE A 524 0.38 -3.00 -1.35
C ILE A 524 0.51 -3.59 0.06
N ARG A 525 0.70 -2.70 1.02
CA ARG A 525 0.78 -3.03 2.44
C ARG A 525 -0.45 -2.49 3.16
N ARG A 526 -0.36 -1.34 3.77
CA ARG A 526 -1.49 -0.68 4.37
C ARG A 526 -2.32 0.06 3.33
N VAL A 527 -3.64 0.08 3.56
CA VAL A 527 -4.60 0.85 2.77
C VAL A 527 -5.18 1.99 3.59
N PHE A 528 -5.55 3.06 2.92
CA PHE A 528 -6.23 4.21 3.52
C PHE A 528 -7.42 4.62 2.65
N ILE A 529 -8.54 4.94 3.29
CA ILE A 529 -9.73 5.50 2.64
C ILE A 529 -9.93 6.93 3.11
N ASP A 530 -9.90 7.85 2.16
CA ASP A 530 -10.31 9.22 2.41
C ASP A 530 -11.84 9.33 2.30
N ASN A 531 -12.48 9.36 3.46
CA ASN A 531 -13.92 9.48 3.59
C ASN A 531 -14.44 10.92 3.43
N SER A 532 -13.55 11.91 3.30
CA SER A 532 -13.93 13.32 3.07
C SER A 532 -14.41 13.58 1.64
N THR A 533 -14.01 12.74 0.69
CA THR A 533 -14.35 12.86 -0.73
C THR A 533 -15.65 12.13 -1.09
N THR A 534 -16.27 12.51 -2.22
CA THR A 534 -17.43 11.82 -2.79
C THR A 534 -17.22 11.72 -4.32
N PRO A 535 -17.06 10.51 -4.85
CA PRO A 535 -16.90 9.24 -4.15
C PRO A 535 -15.70 9.20 -3.21
N VAL A 536 -15.66 8.23 -2.30
CA VAL A 536 -14.48 8.00 -1.45
C VAL A 536 -13.27 7.65 -2.30
N THR A 537 -12.08 7.98 -1.84
CA THR A 537 -10.84 7.66 -2.55
C THR A 537 -9.97 6.71 -1.74
N PHE A 538 -9.37 5.76 -2.44
CA PHE A 538 -8.43 4.80 -1.86
C PHE A 538 -6.98 5.24 -2.11
N TRP A 539 -6.12 5.04 -1.11
CA TRP A 539 -4.71 5.37 -1.17
C TRP A 539 -3.86 4.24 -0.66
N ALA A 540 -2.75 3.97 -1.32
CA ALA A 540 -1.77 2.98 -0.90
C ALA A 540 -0.36 3.32 -1.38
N GLY A 541 0.64 2.85 -0.62
CA GLY A 541 2.03 2.85 -1.05
C GLY A 541 2.38 1.58 -1.81
N SER A 542 3.32 1.68 -2.76
CA SER A 542 3.93 0.53 -3.42
C SER A 542 5.36 0.32 -2.91
N ASN A 543 5.55 -0.73 -2.13
CA ASN A 543 6.88 -1.06 -1.59
C ASN A 543 7.92 -1.43 -2.65
N HIS A 544 7.48 -1.93 -3.80
CA HIS A 544 8.39 -2.34 -4.87
C HIS A 544 8.68 -1.22 -5.87
N GLY A 545 7.86 -0.17 -5.92
CA GLY A 545 7.92 0.83 -6.97
C GLY A 545 8.21 2.25 -6.51
N ALA A 546 8.54 2.47 -5.23
CA ALA A 546 8.76 3.80 -4.65
C ALA A 546 7.72 4.82 -5.13
N SER A 547 6.44 4.47 -4.99
CA SER A 547 5.32 5.29 -5.44
C SER A 547 4.13 5.21 -4.50
N ILE A 548 3.27 6.22 -4.58
CA ILE A 548 1.97 6.24 -3.91
C ILE A 548 0.90 6.28 -5.00
N VAL A 549 -0.15 5.49 -4.84
CA VAL A 549 -1.30 5.46 -5.75
C VAL A 549 -2.55 5.96 -5.05
N LYS A 550 -3.28 6.83 -5.74
CA LYS A 550 -4.66 7.23 -5.46
C LYS A 550 -5.58 6.55 -6.47
N LEU A 551 -6.65 5.93 -6.00
CA LEU A 551 -7.69 5.32 -6.81
C LEU A 551 -9.01 6.03 -6.54
N GLU A 552 -9.68 6.48 -7.59
CA GLU A 552 -10.94 7.23 -7.56
C GLU A 552 -12.00 6.47 -8.37
N PRO A 553 -12.93 5.73 -7.71
CA PRO A 553 -14.03 5.10 -8.43
C PRO A 553 -14.91 6.15 -9.12
N LEU A 554 -15.37 5.87 -10.32
CA LEU A 554 -16.36 6.67 -11.03
C LEU A 554 -17.75 6.12 -10.75
N GLN A 555 -18.73 7.01 -10.59
CA GLN A 555 -20.14 6.65 -10.38
C GLN A 555 -20.80 6.09 -11.64
#